data_a47521ef2550f2e233bb9e6e6728d85b
#
_entry.id   a47521ef2550f2e233bb9e6e6728d85b
#
_cell.length_a   1.000
_cell.length_b   1.000
_cell.length_c   1.000
_cell.angle_alpha   90.00
_cell.angle_beta   90.00
_cell.angle_gamma   90.00
#
_symmetry.space_group_name_H-M   'P 1'
#
loop_
_entity.id
_entity.type
_entity.pdbx_description
1 polymer ?
#
loop_
_entity_poly.entity_id
_entity_poly.type
_entity_poly.pdbx_seq_one_letter_code
_entity_poly.pdbx_strand_id
1 'polypeptide(L)'
;MKNKRIYLAPMVGRTDEHYRMFIRILSNNINLYTEMITCDSFIHTDRKSYQVKAKENNLTIQLAGSDPKKYGYCAKMIEDNGYDEINLNIGCPSDKVVKGEFGACLMNSPKLVAECVSEIKRSCDLPVSIKTRLGLGYEEDLDLLYALIDETSVAGCKKYFIHARNAILNGLSPKKNRMIPKLRYQDALIVKRRYSDIEFYLNGGLDDISEIQNNISFFDGVMIGRKIYDDPMFLRVIESELFGNKDIITRDYIVSEYLKYALPLFKKGASNYMLLRHLFSLYYNTSSSKKWKKFLHDIIQHDKDIMLINDFEESIYEENISSYS
;
A
#
# COMPACT_ATOMS: atom_id res chain seq x y z
N MET A 1 21.71 10.89 9.98
CA MET A 1 20.30 11.19 9.65
C MET A 1 19.50 9.93 9.98
N LYS A 2 18.38 10.02 10.77
CA LYS A 2 17.47 8.88 10.94
C LYS A 2 17.04 8.39 9.57
N ASN A 3 17.11 7.09 9.34
CA ASN A 3 16.70 6.46 8.08
C ASN A 3 15.26 6.87 7.78
N LYS A 4 15.04 7.65 6.74
CA LYS A 4 13.71 8.11 6.33
C LYS A 4 12.91 6.90 5.86
N ARG A 5 11.82 6.57 6.55
CA ARG A 5 10.99 5.40 6.25
C ARG A 5 9.76 5.82 5.45
N ILE A 6 9.68 5.37 4.20
CA ILE A 6 8.54 5.56 3.31
C ILE A 6 7.88 4.21 3.06
N TYR A 7 6.56 4.20 3.12
CA TYR A 7 5.75 2.99 2.93
C TYR A 7 4.74 3.18 1.80
N LEU A 8 4.58 2.16 0.97
CA LEU A 8 3.43 2.06 0.07
C LEU A 8 2.21 1.58 0.87
N ALA A 9 1.10 2.30 0.80
CA ALA A 9 -0.11 1.91 1.53
C ALA A 9 -0.77 0.65 0.94
N PRO A 10 -1.33 -0.25 1.78
CA PRO A 10 -2.14 -1.37 1.32
C PRO A 10 -3.41 -0.88 0.61
N MET A 11 -3.66 -1.36 -0.61
CA MET A 11 -4.80 -0.95 -1.43
C MET A 11 -5.40 -2.16 -2.15
N VAL A 12 -6.60 -2.57 -1.74
CA VAL A 12 -7.36 -3.68 -2.35
C VAL A 12 -7.59 -3.40 -3.85
N GLY A 13 -7.33 -4.40 -4.69
CA GLY A 13 -7.38 -4.33 -6.15
C GLY A 13 -6.21 -3.60 -6.79
N ARG A 14 -5.17 -3.22 -6.01
CA ARG A 14 -4.05 -2.40 -6.49
C ARG A 14 -2.68 -2.91 -6.09
N THR A 15 -2.41 -3.19 -4.81
CA THR A 15 -1.08 -3.56 -4.33
C THR A 15 -0.85 -5.08 -4.35
N ASP A 16 -1.26 -5.72 -5.44
CA ASP A 16 -0.96 -7.12 -5.74
C ASP A 16 0.52 -7.32 -6.09
N GLU A 17 0.93 -8.56 -6.35
CA GLU A 17 2.32 -8.89 -6.65
C GLU A 17 2.83 -8.18 -7.92
N HIS A 18 1.99 -8.03 -8.94
CA HIS A 18 2.39 -7.40 -10.21
C HIS A 18 2.68 -5.90 -10.02
N TYR A 19 1.84 -5.22 -9.23
CA TYR A 19 2.07 -3.82 -8.89
C TYR A 19 3.32 -3.65 -8.02
N ARG A 20 3.53 -4.49 -7.03
CA ARG A 20 4.71 -4.43 -6.17
C ARG A 20 6.00 -4.63 -6.96
N MET A 21 6.01 -5.58 -7.91
CA MET A 21 7.14 -5.75 -8.83
C MET A 21 7.39 -4.53 -9.71
N PHE A 22 6.33 -3.90 -10.24
CA PHE A 22 6.43 -2.64 -10.98
C PHE A 22 7.03 -1.52 -10.11
N ILE A 23 6.54 -1.35 -8.88
CA ILE A 23 7.05 -0.34 -7.94
C ILE A 23 8.52 -0.59 -7.58
N ARG A 24 8.94 -1.85 -7.48
CA ARG A 24 10.32 -2.21 -7.16
C ARG A 24 11.33 -1.80 -8.26
N ILE A 25 10.88 -1.71 -9.51
CA ILE A 25 11.68 -1.14 -10.61
C ILE A 25 11.91 0.36 -10.41
N LEU A 26 10.92 1.05 -9.86
CA LEU A 26 10.97 2.49 -9.61
C LEU A 26 11.73 2.87 -8.34
N SER A 27 11.68 2.03 -7.31
CA SER A 27 12.31 2.28 -6.01
C SER A 27 12.62 0.99 -5.26
N ASN A 28 13.87 0.89 -4.76
CA ASN A 28 14.28 -0.15 -3.82
C ASN A 28 14.23 0.32 -2.34
N ASN A 29 13.97 1.61 -2.09
CA ASN A 29 14.08 2.23 -0.78
C ASN A 29 12.76 2.32 -0.02
N ILE A 30 11.62 2.08 -0.69
CA ILE A 30 10.32 2.08 -0.01
C ILE A 30 9.95 0.71 0.52
N ASN A 31 9.20 0.70 1.63
CA ASN A 31 8.63 -0.52 2.20
C ASN A 31 7.30 -0.82 1.51
N LEU A 32 7.11 -2.06 1.09
CA LEU A 32 5.92 -2.50 0.37
C LEU A 32 4.88 -3.10 1.33
N TYR A 33 3.64 -3.04 0.91
CA TYR A 33 2.50 -3.71 1.53
C TYR A 33 1.77 -4.58 0.52
N THR A 34 1.26 -5.71 0.99
CA THR A 34 0.25 -6.46 0.23
C THR A 34 -1.07 -5.67 0.19
N GLU A 35 -2.04 -6.16 -0.54
CA GLU A 35 -3.43 -5.82 -0.33
C GLU A 35 -3.87 -6.23 1.07
N MET A 36 -5.02 -5.70 1.54
CA MET A 36 -5.68 -6.21 2.73
C MET A 36 -6.25 -7.62 2.45
N ILE A 37 -5.76 -8.62 3.16
CA ILE A 37 -6.15 -10.02 3.05
C ILE A 37 -6.89 -10.41 4.33
N THR A 38 -8.08 -11.03 4.22
CA THR A 38 -8.73 -11.54 5.42
C THR A 38 -8.03 -12.81 5.91
N CYS A 39 -8.00 -13.04 7.22
CA CYS A 39 -7.45 -14.27 7.79
C CYS A 39 -8.07 -15.51 7.15
N ASP A 40 -9.40 -15.51 6.94
CA ASP A 40 -10.08 -16.63 6.28
C ASP A 40 -9.59 -16.84 4.84
N SER A 41 -9.46 -15.76 4.06
CA SER A 41 -8.93 -15.87 2.70
C SER A 41 -7.50 -16.41 2.69
N PHE A 42 -6.66 -15.95 3.62
CA PHE A 42 -5.27 -16.41 3.72
C PHE A 42 -5.17 -17.91 4.08
N ILE A 43 -6.03 -18.36 5.01
CA ILE A 43 -6.05 -19.77 5.47
C ILE A 43 -6.50 -20.73 4.35
N HIS A 44 -7.47 -20.32 3.53
CA HIS A 44 -8.09 -21.17 2.52
C HIS A 44 -7.47 -21.06 1.12
N THR A 45 -6.53 -20.14 0.91
CA THR A 45 -5.81 -20.00 -0.38
C THR A 45 -4.56 -20.88 -0.39
N ASP A 46 -4.18 -21.36 -1.58
CA ASP A 46 -2.93 -22.11 -1.74
C ASP A 46 -1.72 -21.31 -1.20
N ARG A 47 -0.95 -21.95 -0.32
CA ARG A 47 0.23 -21.36 0.32
C ARG A 47 1.21 -20.74 -0.66
N LYS A 48 1.39 -21.35 -1.85
CA LYS A 48 2.29 -20.85 -2.90
C LYS A 48 1.88 -19.49 -3.46
N SER A 49 0.57 -19.15 -3.38
CA SER A 49 0.05 -17.87 -3.85
C SER A 49 0.50 -16.68 -2.99
N TYR A 50 0.89 -16.93 -1.75
CA TYR A 50 1.34 -15.90 -0.80
C TYR A 50 2.84 -15.94 -0.51
N GLN A 51 3.61 -16.77 -1.21
CA GLN A 51 5.05 -16.82 -1.04
C GLN A 51 5.71 -15.55 -1.56
N VAL A 52 6.55 -14.92 -0.74
CA VAL A 52 7.31 -13.73 -1.12
C VAL A 52 8.29 -14.05 -2.24
N LYS A 53 8.31 -13.21 -3.27
CA LYS A 53 9.22 -13.36 -4.41
C LYS A 53 10.58 -12.74 -4.09
N ALA A 54 11.64 -13.24 -4.70
CA ALA A 54 13.02 -12.83 -4.41
C ALA A 54 13.32 -11.31 -4.52
N LYS A 55 12.51 -10.56 -5.28
CA LYS A 55 12.64 -9.10 -5.42
C LYS A 55 11.72 -8.29 -4.50
N GLU A 56 10.92 -8.93 -3.67
CA GLU A 56 9.93 -8.27 -2.80
C GLU A 56 10.44 -8.02 -1.38
N ASN A 57 11.71 -7.66 -1.21
CA ASN A 57 12.27 -7.29 0.09
C ASN A 57 11.51 -6.13 0.75
N ASN A 58 11.54 -6.05 2.07
CA ASN A 58 10.80 -5.09 2.90
C ASN A 58 9.29 -5.13 2.61
N LEU A 59 8.70 -6.33 2.64
CA LEU A 59 7.29 -6.57 2.37
C LEU A 59 6.51 -6.88 3.66
N THR A 60 5.55 -6.03 3.96
CA THR A 60 4.58 -6.23 5.04
C THR A 60 3.30 -6.85 4.49
N ILE A 61 2.81 -7.93 5.09
CA ILE A 61 1.48 -8.45 4.82
C ILE A 61 0.45 -7.74 5.70
N GLN A 62 -0.66 -7.26 5.10
CA GLN A 62 -1.76 -6.71 5.88
C GLN A 62 -2.91 -7.70 6.01
N LEU A 63 -3.21 -8.08 7.26
CA LEU A 63 -4.33 -8.94 7.60
C LEU A 63 -5.53 -8.15 8.12
N ALA A 64 -6.71 -8.72 7.91
CA ALA A 64 -7.97 -8.26 8.47
C ALA A 64 -8.79 -9.43 9.02
N GLY A 65 -9.38 -9.23 10.19
CA GLY A 65 -10.16 -10.23 10.91
C GLY A 65 -10.48 -9.76 12.32
N SER A 66 -11.20 -10.58 13.10
CA SER A 66 -11.54 -10.33 14.50
C SER A 66 -11.34 -11.56 15.39
N ASP A 67 -10.79 -12.65 14.86
CA ASP A 67 -10.54 -13.89 15.60
C ASP A 67 -9.04 -14.03 15.94
N PRO A 68 -8.64 -13.93 17.24
CA PRO A 68 -7.26 -14.05 17.65
C PRO A 68 -6.60 -15.37 17.21
N LYS A 69 -7.33 -16.51 17.30
CA LYS A 69 -6.79 -17.81 16.92
C LYS A 69 -6.43 -17.89 15.44
N LYS A 70 -7.27 -17.30 14.57
CA LYS A 70 -6.98 -17.21 13.13
C LYS A 70 -5.76 -16.35 12.86
N TYR A 71 -5.57 -15.23 13.59
CA TYR A 71 -4.36 -14.42 13.49
C TYR A 71 -3.11 -15.21 13.87
N GLY A 72 -3.13 -15.95 14.98
CA GLY A 72 -2.01 -16.80 15.39
C GLY A 72 -1.67 -17.88 14.35
N TYR A 73 -2.69 -18.53 13.78
CA TYR A 73 -2.50 -19.52 12.72
C TYR A 73 -1.89 -18.90 11.45
N CYS A 74 -2.40 -17.74 11.03
CA CYS A 74 -1.84 -17.00 9.88
C CYS A 74 -0.38 -16.59 10.13
N ALA A 75 -0.06 -16.11 11.35
CA ALA A 75 1.24 -15.57 11.69
C ALA A 75 2.38 -16.57 11.44
N LYS A 76 2.20 -17.83 11.87
CA LYS A 76 3.18 -18.89 11.64
C LYS A 76 3.40 -19.15 10.14
N MET A 77 2.31 -19.20 9.36
CA MET A 77 2.41 -19.40 7.91
C MET A 77 3.09 -18.21 7.21
N ILE A 78 2.84 -16.99 7.69
CA ILE A 78 3.41 -15.76 7.13
C ILE A 78 4.92 -15.72 7.32
N GLU A 79 5.40 -16.10 8.50
CA GLU A 79 6.82 -16.22 8.79
C GLU A 79 7.51 -17.22 7.85
N ASP A 80 6.92 -18.40 7.68
CA ASP A 80 7.40 -19.45 6.76
C ASP A 80 7.44 -18.98 5.29
N ASN A 81 6.55 -18.04 4.91
CA ASN A 81 6.46 -17.49 3.56
C ASN A 81 7.44 -16.33 3.29
N GLY A 82 8.20 -15.86 4.29
CA GLY A 82 9.29 -14.90 4.13
C GLY A 82 8.87 -13.43 4.14
N TYR A 83 7.74 -13.07 4.76
CA TYR A 83 7.37 -11.68 5.01
C TYR A 83 8.21 -11.05 6.13
N ASP A 84 8.38 -9.73 6.07
CA ASP A 84 9.18 -8.98 7.03
C ASP A 84 8.36 -8.45 8.23
N GLU A 85 7.04 -8.34 8.09
CA GLU A 85 6.16 -7.75 9.12
C GLU A 85 4.71 -8.17 8.89
N ILE A 86 3.94 -8.29 9.98
CA ILE A 86 2.47 -8.47 9.96
C ILE A 86 1.82 -7.17 10.39
N ASN A 87 0.88 -6.67 9.56
CA ASN A 87 0.09 -5.49 9.88
C ASN A 87 -1.37 -5.83 10.06
N LEU A 88 -2.00 -5.35 11.15
CA LEU A 88 -3.45 -5.47 11.37
C LEU A 88 -4.17 -4.26 10.78
N ASN A 89 -5.21 -4.53 10.00
CA ASN A 89 -6.10 -3.49 9.49
C ASN A 89 -7.17 -3.12 10.52
N ILE A 90 -7.04 -1.97 11.15
CA ILE A 90 -8.01 -1.39 12.10
C ILE A 90 -8.52 -0.03 11.57
N GLY A 91 -8.56 0.15 10.25
CA GLY A 91 -8.89 1.45 9.66
C GLY A 91 -9.76 1.41 8.40
N CYS A 92 -10.08 0.25 7.85
CA CYS A 92 -10.93 0.12 6.67
C CYS A 92 -12.41 0.30 7.01
N PRO A 93 -13.13 1.28 6.39
CA PRO A 93 -14.55 1.51 6.68
C PRO A 93 -15.48 0.92 5.60
N SER A 94 -15.06 -0.07 4.82
CA SER A 94 -15.90 -0.62 3.75
C SER A 94 -17.04 -1.47 4.29
N ASP A 95 -18.18 -1.50 3.57
CA ASP A 95 -19.39 -2.24 3.98
C ASP A 95 -19.12 -3.73 4.23
N LYS A 96 -18.25 -4.35 3.41
CA LYS A 96 -17.85 -5.75 3.61
C LYS A 96 -17.11 -5.94 4.93
N VAL A 97 -16.28 -4.98 5.29
CA VAL A 97 -15.46 -4.98 6.49
C VAL A 97 -16.34 -4.74 7.72
N VAL A 98 -17.26 -3.78 7.63
CA VAL A 98 -18.22 -3.48 8.71
C VAL A 98 -19.15 -4.67 8.96
N LYS A 99 -19.70 -5.28 7.92
CA LYS A 99 -20.55 -6.49 8.01
C LYS A 99 -19.81 -7.70 8.57
N GLY A 100 -18.50 -7.79 8.34
CA GLY A 100 -17.64 -8.84 8.87
C GLY A 100 -17.06 -8.55 10.25
N GLU A 101 -17.45 -7.44 10.88
CA GLU A 101 -17.02 -7.02 12.22
C GLU A 101 -15.50 -6.92 12.37
N PHE A 102 -14.80 -6.39 11.33
CA PHE A 102 -13.37 -6.15 11.39
C PHE A 102 -12.99 -4.77 10.79
N GLY A 103 -11.72 -4.42 10.70
CA GLY A 103 -11.27 -3.13 10.21
C GLY A 103 -11.56 -1.98 11.17
N ALA A 104 -12.11 -0.86 10.68
CA ALA A 104 -12.28 0.35 11.50
C ALA A 104 -13.24 0.17 12.69
N CYS A 105 -14.26 -0.71 12.60
CA CYS A 105 -15.18 -0.95 13.70
C CYS A 105 -14.49 -1.56 14.94
N LEU A 106 -13.35 -2.24 14.77
CA LEU A 106 -12.57 -2.79 15.88
C LEU A 106 -11.90 -1.72 16.77
N MET A 107 -11.92 -0.45 16.38
CA MET A 107 -11.54 0.64 17.29
C MET A 107 -12.44 0.68 18.55
N ASN A 108 -13.66 0.17 18.46
CA ASN A 108 -14.58 0.01 19.61
C ASN A 108 -14.26 -1.22 20.49
N SER A 109 -13.30 -2.06 20.09
CA SER A 109 -12.96 -3.31 20.79
C SER A 109 -11.45 -3.45 20.98
N PRO A 110 -10.78 -2.47 21.66
CA PRO A 110 -9.32 -2.42 21.78
C PRO A 110 -8.74 -3.67 22.45
N LYS A 111 -9.43 -4.27 23.43
CA LYS A 111 -8.98 -5.51 24.09
C LYS A 111 -8.94 -6.70 23.13
N LEU A 112 -9.96 -6.84 22.25
CA LEU A 112 -9.96 -7.89 21.23
C LEU A 112 -8.80 -7.70 20.23
N VAL A 113 -8.48 -6.46 19.86
CA VAL A 113 -7.31 -6.18 19.01
C VAL A 113 -6.02 -6.55 19.74
N ALA A 114 -5.91 -6.25 21.04
CA ALA A 114 -4.76 -6.64 21.87
C ALA A 114 -4.61 -8.17 21.96
N GLU A 115 -5.70 -8.92 22.06
CA GLU A 115 -5.70 -10.38 22.01
C GLU A 115 -5.16 -10.88 20.65
N CYS A 116 -5.58 -10.26 19.53
CA CYS A 116 -5.07 -10.60 18.21
C CYS A 116 -3.54 -10.35 18.11
N VAL A 117 -3.06 -9.21 18.63
CA VAL A 117 -1.61 -8.90 18.68
C VAL A 117 -0.87 -9.93 19.52
N SER A 118 -1.39 -10.26 20.69
CA SER A 118 -0.79 -11.25 21.61
C SER A 118 -0.66 -12.62 20.96
N GLU A 119 -1.69 -13.07 20.23
CA GLU A 119 -1.67 -14.34 19.51
C GLU A 119 -0.65 -14.37 18.38
N ILE A 120 -0.51 -13.29 17.62
CA ILE A 120 0.53 -13.18 16.60
C ILE A 120 1.91 -13.29 17.24
N LYS A 121 2.16 -12.48 18.29
CA LYS A 121 3.46 -12.43 19.01
C LYS A 121 3.82 -13.76 19.66
N ARG A 122 2.83 -14.56 20.05
CA ARG A 122 3.05 -15.90 20.59
C ARG A 122 3.38 -16.92 19.49
N SER A 123 2.92 -16.69 18.26
CA SER A 123 2.97 -17.66 17.16
C SER A 123 4.16 -17.46 16.21
N CYS A 124 4.79 -16.27 16.18
CA CYS A 124 5.95 -15.96 15.34
C CYS A 124 6.77 -14.80 15.93
N ASP A 125 8.00 -14.64 15.44
CA ASP A 125 8.94 -13.58 15.85
C ASP A 125 8.83 -12.31 15.02
N LEU A 126 7.97 -12.28 13.99
CA LEU A 126 7.83 -11.14 13.11
C LEU A 126 7.36 -9.87 13.86
N PRO A 127 7.83 -8.69 13.45
CA PRO A 127 7.30 -7.43 13.92
C PRO A 127 5.79 -7.32 13.63
N VAL A 128 5.05 -6.73 14.58
CA VAL A 128 3.61 -6.48 14.44
C VAL A 128 3.35 -4.99 14.43
N SER A 129 2.53 -4.53 13.50
CA SER A 129 2.05 -3.16 13.44
C SER A 129 0.54 -3.05 13.23
N ILE A 130 -0.02 -1.88 13.50
CA ILE A 130 -1.44 -1.59 13.30
C ILE A 130 -1.59 -0.42 12.34
N LYS A 131 -2.51 -0.55 11.36
CA LYS A 131 -2.93 0.58 10.53
C LYS A 131 -4.35 1.00 10.91
N THR A 132 -4.50 2.21 11.43
CA THR A 132 -5.75 2.72 11.99
C THR A 132 -6.14 4.10 11.45
N ARG A 133 -7.24 4.64 11.99
CA ARG A 133 -7.75 6.00 11.82
C ARG A 133 -7.59 6.79 13.11
N LEU A 134 -7.92 8.10 13.11
CA LEU A 134 -7.93 8.92 14.32
C LEU A 134 -9.11 8.57 15.23
N GLY A 135 -10.23 8.18 14.66
CA GLY A 135 -11.46 7.85 15.39
C GLY A 135 -12.55 7.36 14.46
N LEU A 136 -13.75 7.21 15.00
CA LEU A 136 -14.98 6.84 14.29
C LEU A 136 -15.98 7.98 14.33
N GLY A 137 -16.84 8.07 13.30
CA GLY A 137 -17.88 9.09 13.26
C GLY A 137 -17.34 10.49 12.97
N TYR A 138 -18.07 11.49 13.40
CA TYR A 138 -17.78 12.92 13.16
C TYR A 138 -17.14 13.62 14.34
N GLU A 139 -17.14 13.00 15.51
CA GLU A 139 -16.53 13.57 16.72
C GLU A 139 -15.00 13.59 16.57
N GLU A 140 -14.42 14.74 16.95
CA GLU A 140 -12.97 14.95 16.78
C GLU A 140 -12.18 14.56 18.05
N ASP A 141 -12.71 13.70 18.93
CA ASP A 141 -11.96 13.14 20.05
C ASP A 141 -10.97 12.06 19.58
N LEU A 142 -10.06 11.69 20.48
CA LEU A 142 -9.01 10.69 20.25
C LEU A 142 -9.12 9.50 21.21
N ASP A 143 -10.18 9.41 21.99
CA ASP A 143 -10.30 8.44 23.09
C ASP A 143 -10.26 6.99 22.59
N LEU A 144 -10.95 6.70 21.47
CA LEU A 144 -10.89 5.38 20.84
C LEU A 144 -9.47 5.03 20.37
N LEU A 145 -8.72 6.00 19.84
CA LEU A 145 -7.35 5.78 19.40
C LEU A 145 -6.41 5.60 20.58
N TYR A 146 -6.57 6.36 21.65
CA TYR A 146 -5.80 6.19 22.88
C TYR A 146 -6.06 4.80 23.50
N ALA A 147 -7.31 4.41 23.66
CA ALA A 147 -7.65 3.09 24.18
C ALA A 147 -7.07 1.96 23.32
N LEU A 148 -7.11 2.09 21.99
CA LEU A 148 -6.51 1.14 21.07
C LEU A 148 -5.00 1.02 21.28
N ILE A 149 -4.28 2.16 21.35
CA ILE A 149 -2.83 2.18 21.52
C ILE A 149 -2.44 1.64 22.90
N ASP A 150 -3.13 2.08 23.96
CA ASP A 150 -2.83 1.66 25.33
C ASP A 150 -2.94 0.13 25.47
N GLU A 151 -4.03 -0.48 25.04
CA GLU A 151 -4.23 -1.93 25.11
C GLU A 151 -3.25 -2.71 24.20
N THR A 152 -3.08 -2.29 22.96
CA THR A 152 -2.28 -3.06 21.99
C THR A 152 -0.78 -2.86 22.18
N SER A 153 -0.34 -1.74 22.77
CA SER A 153 1.08 -1.51 23.07
C SER A 153 1.59 -2.39 24.23
N VAL A 154 0.71 -2.69 25.20
CA VAL A 154 0.96 -3.67 26.27
C VAL A 154 1.06 -5.08 25.68
N ALA A 155 0.24 -5.40 24.67
CA ALA A 155 0.30 -6.67 23.95
C ALA A 155 1.54 -6.81 23.04
N GLY A 156 2.37 -5.76 22.92
CA GLY A 156 3.64 -5.79 22.19
C GLY A 156 3.62 -5.10 20.82
N CYS A 157 2.55 -4.41 20.43
CA CYS A 157 2.54 -3.58 19.23
C CYS A 157 3.23 -2.23 19.50
N LYS A 158 4.33 -1.92 18.82
CA LYS A 158 5.10 -0.69 18.99
C LYS A 158 5.16 0.17 17.71
N LYS A 159 4.30 -0.10 16.73
CA LYS A 159 4.33 0.55 15.41
C LYS A 159 2.94 0.78 14.88
N TYR A 160 2.59 2.05 14.61
CA TYR A 160 1.26 2.45 14.16
C TYR A 160 1.31 3.32 12.91
N PHE A 161 0.44 3.02 11.94
CA PHE A 161 0.19 3.83 10.76
C PHE A 161 -1.16 4.54 10.92
N ILE A 162 -1.14 5.84 11.11
CA ILE A 162 -2.36 6.62 11.36
C ILE A 162 -2.81 7.29 10.06
N HIS A 163 -3.95 6.87 9.52
CA HIS A 163 -4.62 7.67 8.51
C HIS A 163 -5.28 8.85 9.21
N ALA A 164 -4.76 10.06 8.98
CA ALA A 164 -5.11 11.27 9.73
C ALA A 164 -6.53 11.81 9.42
N ARG A 165 -7.51 10.90 9.43
CA ARG A 165 -8.97 11.18 9.30
C ARG A 165 -9.74 10.19 10.14
N ASN A 166 -10.95 10.56 10.57
CA ASN A 166 -11.89 9.60 11.13
C ASN A 166 -12.43 8.64 10.06
N ALA A 167 -12.93 7.49 10.48
CA ALA A 167 -13.70 6.58 9.64
C ALA A 167 -15.20 6.79 9.89
N ILE A 168 -15.94 7.02 8.81
CA ILE A 168 -17.42 7.06 8.85
C ILE A 168 -17.91 5.71 8.37
N LEU A 169 -18.46 4.91 9.28
CA LEU A 169 -18.83 3.52 9.02
C LEU A 169 -20.13 3.41 8.20
N ASN A 170 -21.02 4.38 8.32
CA ASN A 170 -22.33 4.39 7.65
C ASN A 170 -22.45 5.59 6.72
N GLY A 171 -23.01 5.37 5.51
CA GLY A 171 -23.37 6.45 4.59
C GLY A 171 -22.24 6.97 3.70
N LEU A 172 -21.00 6.56 3.89
CA LEU A 172 -19.87 6.95 3.03
C LEU A 172 -19.15 5.75 2.42
N SER A 173 -19.05 5.75 1.10
CA SER A 173 -18.19 4.76 0.41
C SER A 173 -16.72 4.89 0.86
N PRO A 174 -15.89 3.86 0.70
CA PRO A 174 -14.46 3.92 0.99
C PRO A 174 -13.72 5.06 0.25
N LYS A 175 -14.18 5.42 -0.95
CA LYS A 175 -13.64 6.57 -1.72
C LYS A 175 -13.97 7.88 -1.00
N LYS A 176 -15.22 8.09 -0.62
CA LYS A 176 -15.67 9.29 0.11
C LYS A 176 -15.01 9.39 1.49
N ASN A 177 -14.82 8.28 2.19
CA ASN A 177 -14.10 8.21 3.48
C ASN A 177 -12.62 8.65 3.43
N ARG A 178 -12.04 8.75 2.23
CA ARG A 178 -10.68 9.28 2.02
C ARG A 178 -10.65 10.75 1.59
N MET A 179 -11.82 11.39 1.44
CA MET A 179 -11.95 12.75 0.93
C MET A 179 -12.73 13.66 1.88
N ILE A 180 -13.89 13.20 2.37
CA ILE A 180 -14.86 14.04 3.12
C ILE A 180 -14.40 14.27 4.57
N PRO A 181 -14.04 13.24 5.39
CA PRO A 181 -13.55 13.52 6.73
C PRO A 181 -12.27 14.38 6.67
N LYS A 182 -12.20 15.40 7.50
CA LYS A 182 -11.10 16.36 7.55
C LYS A 182 -9.76 15.68 7.83
N LEU A 183 -8.69 16.13 7.17
CA LEU A 183 -7.32 15.78 7.52
C LEU A 183 -6.91 16.51 8.81
N ARG A 184 -6.41 15.76 9.79
CA ARG A 184 -6.07 16.26 11.13
C ARG A 184 -4.65 15.80 11.51
N TYR A 185 -3.64 16.35 10.83
CA TYR A 185 -2.24 16.01 11.07
C TYR A 185 -1.77 16.41 12.47
N GLN A 186 -2.30 17.53 12.99
CA GLN A 186 -1.96 17.99 14.34
C GLN A 186 -2.41 16.98 15.40
N ASP A 187 -3.57 16.36 15.23
CA ASP A 187 -4.06 15.34 16.16
C ASP A 187 -3.20 14.08 16.11
N ALA A 188 -2.79 13.64 14.91
CA ALA A 188 -1.83 12.56 14.78
C ALA A 188 -0.49 12.89 15.45
N LEU A 189 -0.05 14.15 15.42
CA LEU A 189 1.18 14.60 16.08
C LEU A 189 1.00 14.67 17.61
N ILE A 190 -0.18 15.05 18.11
CA ILE A 190 -0.51 15.02 19.55
C ILE A 190 -0.42 13.57 20.05
N VAL A 191 -1.00 12.61 19.31
CA VAL A 191 -0.90 11.19 19.62
C VAL A 191 0.57 10.74 19.69
N LYS A 192 1.38 11.05 18.67
CA LYS A 192 2.80 10.71 18.68
C LYS A 192 3.55 11.26 19.89
N ARG A 193 3.28 12.51 20.27
CA ARG A 193 3.94 13.16 21.41
C ARG A 193 3.60 12.53 22.76
N ARG A 194 2.43 11.89 22.87
CA ARG A 194 1.98 11.20 24.09
C ARG A 194 2.77 9.90 24.35
N TYR A 195 3.28 9.23 23.28
CA TYR A 195 3.92 7.92 23.37
C TYR A 195 5.36 7.98 22.84
N SER A 196 6.35 8.05 23.73
CA SER A 196 7.75 8.24 23.37
C SER A 196 8.45 6.97 22.87
N ASP A 197 7.94 5.80 23.24
CA ASP A 197 8.52 4.48 22.94
C ASP A 197 7.79 3.73 21.81
N ILE A 198 6.92 4.44 21.07
CA ILE A 198 6.11 3.92 19.99
C ILE A 198 6.43 4.66 18.69
N GLU A 199 6.55 3.92 17.58
CA GLU A 199 6.75 4.48 16.25
C GLU A 199 5.41 4.83 15.60
N PHE A 200 5.29 6.05 15.06
CA PHE A 200 4.11 6.54 14.38
C PHE A 200 4.42 7.01 12.95
N TYR A 201 3.68 6.47 12.02
CA TYR A 201 3.78 6.78 10.59
C TYR A 201 2.51 7.48 10.11
N LEU A 202 2.68 8.66 9.49
CA LEU A 202 1.57 9.46 8.98
C LEU A 202 1.08 8.91 7.65
N ASN A 203 -0.24 8.81 7.47
CA ASN A 203 -0.88 8.46 6.21
C ASN A 203 -2.08 9.38 5.94
N GLY A 204 -2.38 9.61 4.66
CA GLY A 204 -3.53 10.35 4.17
C GLY A 204 -3.17 11.73 3.63
N GLY A 205 -3.59 12.04 2.39
CA GLY A 205 -3.42 13.34 1.75
C GLY A 205 -1.99 13.73 1.38
N LEU A 206 -1.02 12.84 1.47
CA LEU A 206 0.39 13.11 1.14
C LEU A 206 0.60 13.01 -0.37
N ASP A 207 0.27 14.07 -1.08
CA ASP A 207 0.23 14.10 -2.55
C ASP A 207 1.32 15.02 -3.16
N ASP A 208 2.08 15.73 -2.32
CA ASP A 208 3.16 16.65 -2.69
C ASP A 208 4.45 16.35 -1.91
N ILE A 209 5.61 16.58 -2.54
CA ILE A 209 6.92 16.26 -1.95
C ILE A 209 7.26 17.20 -0.78
N SER A 210 6.89 18.46 -0.84
CA SER A 210 7.14 19.42 0.24
C SER A 210 6.31 19.09 1.48
N GLU A 211 5.05 18.65 1.30
CA GLU A 211 4.20 18.17 2.38
C GLU A 211 4.78 16.91 3.02
N ILE A 212 5.31 15.97 2.22
CA ILE A 212 6.00 14.77 2.72
C ILE A 212 7.25 15.15 3.52
N GLN A 213 8.10 16.04 2.98
CA GLN A 213 9.31 16.52 3.66
C GLN A 213 9.01 17.19 5.00
N ASN A 214 7.98 18.02 5.04
CA ASN A 214 7.54 18.71 6.26
C ASN A 214 7.08 17.69 7.31
N ASN A 215 6.23 16.74 6.93
CA ASN A 215 5.65 15.80 7.89
C ASN A 215 6.63 14.71 8.34
N ILE A 216 7.53 14.24 7.47
CA ILE A 216 8.51 13.19 7.83
C ILE A 216 9.50 13.63 8.92
N SER A 217 9.65 14.94 9.15
CA SER A 217 10.46 15.48 10.22
C SER A 217 9.82 15.28 11.61
N PHE A 218 8.51 15.18 11.67
CA PHE A 218 7.73 15.05 12.91
C PHE A 218 7.33 13.62 13.25
N PHE A 219 7.29 12.73 12.25
CA PHE A 219 6.92 11.31 12.40
C PHE A 219 8.13 10.39 12.17
N ASP A 220 7.99 9.11 12.49
CA ASP A 220 9.04 8.11 12.23
C ASP A 220 9.11 7.72 10.74
N GLY A 221 8.17 8.20 9.96
CA GLY A 221 8.07 8.08 8.52
C GLY A 221 6.65 8.37 8.03
N VAL A 222 6.41 8.09 6.75
CA VAL A 222 5.12 8.34 6.10
C VAL A 222 4.68 7.15 5.26
N MET A 223 3.38 7.02 5.06
CA MET A 223 2.79 6.01 4.18
C MET A 223 1.96 6.70 3.09
N ILE A 224 2.28 6.42 1.83
CA ILE A 224 1.67 7.04 0.65
C ILE A 224 0.90 5.98 -0.12
N GLY A 225 -0.30 6.31 -0.59
CA GLY A 225 -1.14 5.37 -1.34
C GLY A 225 -1.43 5.84 -2.76
N ARG A 226 -2.58 6.46 -2.94
CA ARG A 226 -3.13 6.82 -4.26
C ARG A 226 -2.19 7.66 -5.11
N LYS A 227 -1.46 8.59 -4.52
CA LYS A 227 -0.50 9.42 -5.28
C LYS A 227 0.49 8.57 -6.06
N ILE A 228 1.09 7.54 -5.42
CA ILE A 228 2.02 6.64 -6.10
C ILE A 228 1.29 5.77 -7.14
N TYR A 229 0.05 5.34 -6.86
CA TYR A 229 -0.71 4.52 -7.81
C TYR A 229 -1.15 5.31 -9.04
N ASP A 230 -1.62 6.53 -8.84
CA ASP A 230 -2.12 7.40 -9.91
C ASP A 230 -0.97 8.08 -10.69
N ASP A 231 0.20 8.26 -10.05
CA ASP A 231 1.43 8.85 -10.60
C ASP A 231 2.68 8.07 -10.11
N PRO A 232 3.01 6.93 -10.69
CA PRO A 232 4.13 6.10 -10.24
C PRO A 232 5.49 6.79 -10.39
N MET A 233 5.64 7.72 -11.35
CA MET A 233 6.87 8.49 -11.52
C MET A 233 7.15 9.43 -10.35
N PHE A 234 6.17 9.73 -9.50
CA PHE A 234 6.36 10.45 -8.25
C PHE A 234 7.35 9.74 -7.30
N LEU A 235 7.49 8.41 -7.43
CA LEU A 235 8.53 7.68 -6.71
C LEU A 235 9.94 8.13 -7.08
N ARG A 236 10.19 8.54 -8.32
CA ARG A 236 11.51 9.04 -8.74
C ARG A 236 11.81 10.40 -8.10
N VAL A 237 10.78 11.21 -7.87
CA VAL A 237 10.90 12.46 -7.10
C VAL A 237 11.25 12.12 -5.63
N ILE A 238 10.57 11.14 -5.03
CA ILE A 238 10.87 10.67 -3.67
C ILE A 238 12.31 10.13 -3.58
N GLU A 239 12.74 9.31 -4.54
CA GLU A 239 14.11 8.77 -4.61
C GLU A 239 15.17 9.89 -4.64
N SER A 240 14.95 10.91 -5.47
CA SER A 240 15.87 12.05 -5.56
C SER A 240 15.87 12.90 -4.29
N GLU A 241 14.70 13.33 -3.84
CA GLU A 241 14.55 14.33 -2.78
C GLU A 241 14.77 13.78 -1.37
N LEU A 242 14.41 12.51 -1.13
CA LEU A 242 14.47 11.93 0.21
C LEU A 242 15.61 10.93 0.40
N PHE A 243 16.00 10.22 -0.65
CA PHE A 243 17.07 9.22 -0.59
C PHE A 243 18.36 9.65 -1.29
N GLY A 244 18.33 10.77 -2.04
CA GLY A 244 19.49 11.30 -2.76
C GLY A 244 19.87 10.51 -4.00
N ASN A 245 18.99 9.60 -4.46
CA ASN A 245 19.19 8.84 -5.68
C ASN A 245 18.77 9.66 -6.90
N LYS A 246 19.74 10.17 -7.65
CA LYS A 246 19.53 11.02 -8.83
C LYS A 246 19.60 10.25 -10.16
N ASP A 247 19.59 8.92 -10.13
CA ASP A 247 19.59 8.11 -11.35
C ASP A 247 18.37 8.45 -12.22
N ILE A 248 18.62 8.70 -13.49
CA ILE A 248 17.57 8.96 -14.48
C ILE A 248 17.09 7.59 -14.97
N ILE A 249 15.85 7.26 -14.62
CA ILE A 249 15.18 6.06 -15.12
C ILE A 249 14.10 6.49 -16.12
N THR A 250 14.26 6.08 -17.39
CA THR A 250 13.30 6.35 -18.45
C THR A 250 12.09 5.41 -18.37
N ARG A 251 10.97 5.79 -19.01
CA ARG A 251 9.78 4.94 -19.08
C ARG A 251 10.03 3.66 -19.88
N ASP A 252 10.84 3.75 -20.95
CA ASP A 252 11.24 2.58 -21.75
C ASP A 252 12.05 1.58 -20.94
N TYR A 253 12.98 2.06 -20.13
CA TYR A 253 13.71 1.20 -19.20
C TYR A 253 12.74 0.50 -18.23
N ILE A 254 11.77 1.24 -17.67
CA ILE A 254 10.78 0.69 -16.75
C ILE A 254 9.94 -0.39 -17.44
N VAL A 255 9.47 -0.13 -18.66
CA VAL A 255 8.70 -1.09 -19.47
C VAL A 255 9.52 -2.33 -19.76
N SER A 256 10.76 -2.16 -20.23
CA SER A 256 11.68 -3.26 -20.54
C SER A 256 11.97 -4.15 -19.31
N GLU A 257 12.25 -3.55 -18.15
CA GLU A 257 12.47 -4.29 -16.91
C GLU A 257 11.20 -5.00 -16.43
N TYR A 258 10.04 -4.36 -16.57
CA TYR A 258 8.77 -4.97 -16.20
C TYR A 258 8.44 -6.16 -17.11
N LEU A 259 8.72 -6.08 -18.41
CA LEU A 259 8.50 -7.17 -19.35
C LEU A 259 9.37 -8.39 -19.05
N LYS A 260 10.60 -8.22 -18.52
CA LYS A 260 11.42 -9.36 -18.06
C LYS A 260 10.71 -10.17 -16.97
N TYR A 261 9.90 -9.50 -16.13
CA TYR A 261 9.05 -10.17 -15.14
C TYR A 261 7.77 -10.73 -15.74
N ALA A 262 7.07 -9.95 -16.58
CA ALA A 262 5.73 -10.27 -17.05
C ALA A 262 5.71 -11.35 -18.14
N LEU A 263 6.71 -11.37 -19.04
CA LEU A 263 6.76 -12.29 -20.19
C LEU A 263 6.76 -13.77 -19.80
N PRO A 264 7.51 -14.25 -18.81
CA PRO A 264 7.43 -15.63 -18.35
C PRO A 264 6.04 -16.01 -17.82
N LEU A 265 5.32 -15.07 -17.20
CA LEU A 265 3.96 -15.28 -16.69
C LEU A 265 2.96 -15.32 -17.84
N PHE A 266 3.07 -14.40 -18.80
CA PHE A 266 2.28 -14.39 -20.02
C PHE A 266 2.39 -15.73 -20.78
N LYS A 267 3.60 -16.22 -21.00
CA LYS A 267 3.85 -17.53 -21.63
C LYS A 267 3.25 -18.71 -20.87
N LYS A 268 2.98 -18.57 -19.57
CA LYS A 268 2.27 -19.55 -18.72
C LYS A 268 0.76 -19.34 -18.69
N GLY A 269 0.21 -18.42 -19.48
CA GLY A 269 -1.23 -18.17 -19.60
C GLY A 269 -1.78 -17.09 -18.65
N ALA A 270 -0.94 -16.26 -18.02
CA ALA A 270 -1.43 -15.11 -17.29
C ALA A 270 -2.07 -14.09 -18.26
N SER A 271 -3.25 -13.55 -17.89
CA SER A 271 -3.98 -12.62 -18.76
C SER A 271 -3.28 -11.26 -18.90
N ASN A 272 -3.41 -10.66 -20.08
CA ASN A 272 -2.88 -9.33 -20.38
C ASN A 272 -3.39 -8.28 -19.37
N TYR A 273 -4.68 -8.33 -19.02
CA TYR A 273 -5.23 -7.41 -18.03
C TYR A 273 -4.53 -7.50 -16.69
N MET A 274 -4.30 -8.72 -16.18
CA MET A 274 -3.64 -8.91 -14.89
C MET A 274 -2.22 -8.35 -14.89
N LEU A 275 -1.46 -8.57 -15.97
CA LEU A 275 -0.08 -8.13 -16.08
C LEU A 275 0.04 -6.62 -16.35
N LEU A 276 -0.84 -6.03 -17.17
CA LEU A 276 -0.64 -4.68 -17.70
C LEU A 276 -1.46 -3.59 -17.01
N ARG A 277 -2.48 -3.93 -16.23
CA ARG A 277 -3.40 -2.96 -15.61
C ARG A 277 -2.71 -1.89 -14.76
N HIS A 278 -1.56 -2.20 -14.18
CA HIS A 278 -0.83 -1.28 -13.33
C HIS A 278 0.04 -0.29 -14.09
N LEU A 279 0.30 -0.54 -15.37
CA LEU A 279 1.08 0.35 -16.22
C LEU A 279 0.27 1.51 -16.80
N PHE A 280 -1.07 1.52 -16.68
CA PHE A 280 -1.93 2.57 -17.25
C PHE A 280 -1.54 3.98 -16.81
N SER A 281 -1.01 4.13 -15.60
CA SER A 281 -0.60 5.43 -15.04
C SER A 281 0.87 5.80 -15.28
N LEU A 282 1.67 4.96 -15.97
CA LEU A 282 3.11 5.20 -16.18
C LEU A 282 3.37 6.53 -16.92
N TYR A 283 2.49 6.93 -17.83
CA TYR A 283 2.56 8.19 -18.57
C TYR A 283 1.62 9.27 -18.01
N TYR A 284 1.28 9.19 -16.71
CA TYR A 284 0.45 10.20 -16.06
C TYR A 284 1.05 11.60 -16.24
N ASN A 285 0.18 12.60 -16.52
CA ASN A 285 0.54 14.01 -16.69
C ASN A 285 1.60 14.28 -17.79
N THR A 286 1.61 13.46 -18.86
CA THR A 286 2.39 13.69 -20.07
C THR A 286 1.48 13.88 -21.28
N SER A 287 1.99 14.45 -22.37
CA SER A 287 1.28 14.56 -23.66
C SER A 287 0.85 13.20 -24.22
N SER A 288 1.65 12.16 -23.96
CA SER A 288 1.42 10.78 -24.42
C SER A 288 0.43 9.98 -23.55
N SER A 289 -0.06 10.52 -22.43
CA SER A 289 -0.90 9.79 -21.47
C SER A 289 -2.15 9.13 -22.11
N LYS A 290 -2.85 9.84 -23.01
CA LYS A 290 -4.03 9.30 -23.70
C LYS A 290 -3.67 8.21 -24.70
N LYS A 291 -2.60 8.41 -25.48
CA LYS A 291 -2.08 7.44 -26.45
C LYS A 291 -1.65 6.16 -25.77
N TRP A 292 -0.88 6.26 -24.69
CA TRP A 292 -0.45 5.13 -23.86
C TRP A 292 -1.62 4.28 -23.36
N LYS A 293 -2.63 4.92 -22.78
CA LYS A 293 -3.82 4.22 -22.28
C LYS A 293 -4.58 3.50 -23.38
N LYS A 294 -4.74 4.14 -24.55
CA LYS A 294 -5.37 3.52 -25.72
C LYS A 294 -4.58 2.32 -26.23
N PHE A 295 -3.27 2.45 -26.28
CA PHE A 295 -2.35 1.40 -26.72
C PHE A 295 -2.40 0.17 -25.81
N LEU A 296 -2.29 0.36 -24.48
CA LEU A 296 -2.44 -0.74 -23.53
C LEU A 296 -3.83 -1.38 -23.57
N HIS A 297 -4.87 -0.56 -23.74
CA HIS A 297 -6.24 -1.06 -23.84
C HIS A 297 -6.43 -1.95 -25.09
N ASP A 298 -5.84 -1.58 -26.21
CA ASP A 298 -5.84 -2.35 -27.45
C ASP A 298 -5.14 -3.72 -27.28
N ILE A 299 -3.98 -3.74 -26.63
CA ILE A 299 -3.27 -5.00 -26.31
C ILE A 299 -4.12 -5.90 -25.41
N ILE A 300 -4.74 -5.34 -24.37
CA ILE A 300 -5.56 -6.10 -23.43
C ILE A 300 -6.84 -6.62 -24.08
N GLN A 301 -7.54 -5.77 -24.83
CA GLN A 301 -8.85 -6.10 -25.40
C GLN A 301 -8.75 -7.16 -26.52
N HIS A 302 -7.68 -7.14 -27.29
CA HIS A 302 -7.48 -8.07 -28.41
C HIS A 302 -6.47 -9.19 -28.09
N ASP A 303 -6.12 -9.35 -26.82
CA ASP A 303 -5.19 -10.37 -26.30
C ASP A 303 -3.90 -10.48 -27.13
N LYS A 304 -3.32 -9.31 -27.47
CA LYS A 304 -2.09 -9.24 -28.28
C LYS A 304 -0.86 -9.61 -27.45
N ASP A 305 0.25 -9.88 -28.14
CA ASP A 305 1.54 -10.12 -27.47
C ASP A 305 1.95 -8.90 -26.63
N ILE A 306 2.25 -9.13 -25.35
CA ILE A 306 2.67 -8.05 -24.43
C ILE A 306 4.02 -7.43 -24.81
N MET A 307 4.83 -8.10 -25.63
CA MET A 307 6.10 -7.55 -26.15
C MET A 307 5.90 -6.28 -26.97
N LEU A 308 4.73 -6.11 -27.61
CA LEU A 308 4.39 -4.89 -28.38
C LEU A 308 4.48 -3.60 -27.54
N ILE A 309 4.48 -3.71 -26.20
CA ILE A 309 4.60 -2.53 -25.33
C ILE A 309 5.94 -1.80 -25.52
N ASN A 310 7.01 -2.51 -25.88
CA ASN A 310 8.31 -1.88 -26.19
C ASN A 310 8.25 -0.93 -27.38
N ASP A 311 7.32 -1.14 -28.30
CA ASP A 311 7.26 -0.39 -29.57
C ASP A 311 6.50 0.94 -29.38
N PHE A 312 6.04 1.26 -28.18
CA PHE A 312 5.20 2.44 -27.93
C PHE A 312 5.89 3.76 -28.23
N GLU A 313 7.12 3.96 -27.78
CA GLU A 313 7.88 5.20 -28.02
C GLU A 313 8.20 5.38 -29.52
N GLU A 314 8.53 4.30 -30.23
CA GLU A 314 8.71 4.33 -31.69
C GLU A 314 7.43 4.74 -32.40
N SER A 315 6.29 4.21 -31.98
CA SER A 315 4.96 4.54 -32.56
C SER A 315 4.61 6.02 -32.39
N ILE A 316 4.98 6.64 -31.27
CA ILE A 316 4.78 8.09 -31.06
C ILE A 316 5.69 8.92 -32.00
N TYR A 317 6.93 8.48 -32.19
CA TYR A 317 7.91 9.18 -33.02
C TYR A 317 7.45 9.17 -34.50
N GLU A 318 7.02 8.03 -35.01
CA GLU A 318 6.51 7.89 -36.40
C GLU A 318 5.25 8.73 -36.65
N GLU A 319 4.29 8.75 -35.72
CA GLU A 319 3.08 9.57 -35.83
C GLU A 319 3.40 11.08 -35.87
N ASN A 320 4.40 11.52 -35.09
CA ASN A 320 4.80 12.93 -35.09
C ASN A 320 5.44 13.33 -36.43
N ILE A 321 6.26 12.47 -37.05
CA ILE A 321 6.86 12.72 -38.36
C ILE A 321 5.77 12.77 -39.44
N SER A 322 4.81 11.85 -39.44
CA SER A 322 3.73 11.79 -40.42
C SER A 322 2.74 12.95 -40.31
N SER A 323 2.68 13.65 -39.18
CA SER A 323 1.83 14.83 -39.01
C SER A 323 2.45 16.13 -39.53
N TYR A 324 3.74 16.14 -39.92
CA TYR A 324 4.45 17.25 -40.53
C TYR A 324 4.70 17.07 -42.03
N SER A 325 4.30 15.95 -42.60
CA SER A 325 4.28 15.67 -44.03
C SER A 325 2.89 15.85 -44.62
#